data_da89dfc4b95dd36a0ca1bc7a74ddf146
#
_entry.id   da89dfc4b95dd36a0ca1bc7a74ddf146
#
_cell.length_a   1.000
_cell.length_b   1.000
_cell.length_c   1.000
_cell.angle_alpha   90.00
_cell.angle_beta   90.00
_cell.angle_gamma   90.00
#
_symmetry.space_group_name_H-M   'P 1'
#
loop_
_entity.id
_entity.type
_entity.pdbx_description
1 polymer ?
#
loop_
_entity_poly.entity_id
_entity_poly.type
_entity_poly.pdbx_seq_one_letter_code
_entity_poly.pdbx_strand_id
1 'polypeptide(L)'
;MTALAAHHFDVPIALVSLVDEDRIWFKSRHGMDTEQIPRSPGLCASVILSDEAYAVTNALEDPRTLANPLVAGEMGLRFYAAAPLITHDGHRLGTINIIDFSPREFNSDGRWVLRQLAGVVMDQMELRLSARKAISTLSQVILGSKRSTDLDKLITVSAWSRRIQVDGEWVSFEEFLVDKLGISVTHGIDPETAQRLHSKMDLKHHDGSD
;
A
#
# COMPACT_ATOMS: atom_id res chain seq x y z
N MET A 1 1.00 -8.21 -0.16
CA MET A 1 2.30 -7.52 0.04
C MET A 1 2.99 -7.96 1.33
N THR A 2 2.32 -7.96 2.49
CA THR A 2 2.93 -8.41 3.76
C THR A 2 3.44 -9.84 3.72
N ALA A 3 2.67 -10.81 3.19
CA ALA A 3 3.14 -12.19 3.03
C ALA A 3 4.35 -12.30 2.08
N LEU A 4 4.40 -11.48 1.02
CA LEU A 4 5.56 -11.42 0.12
C LEU A 4 6.79 -10.87 0.84
N ALA A 5 6.62 -9.79 1.63
CA ALA A 5 7.71 -9.23 2.41
C ALA A 5 8.23 -10.24 3.46
N ALA A 6 7.32 -10.88 4.20
CA ALA A 6 7.69 -11.91 5.19
C ALA A 6 8.48 -13.05 4.55
N HIS A 7 8.02 -13.56 3.40
CA HIS A 7 8.70 -14.62 2.67
C HIS A 7 10.06 -14.20 2.11
N HIS A 8 10.14 -12.99 1.50
CA HIS A 8 11.38 -12.50 0.90
C HIS A 8 12.48 -12.28 1.94
N PHE A 9 12.14 -11.72 3.09
CA PHE A 9 13.08 -11.44 4.16
C PHE A 9 13.23 -12.60 5.17
N ASP A 10 12.47 -13.67 4.99
CA ASP A 10 12.43 -14.81 5.90
C ASP A 10 12.21 -14.37 7.36
N VAL A 11 11.17 -13.58 7.59
CA VAL A 11 10.81 -13.05 8.91
C VAL A 11 9.41 -13.50 9.33
N PRO A 12 9.17 -13.70 10.63
CA PRO A 12 7.86 -14.15 11.14
C PRO A 12 6.77 -13.10 10.97
N ILE A 13 7.09 -11.81 11.02
CA ILE A 13 6.09 -10.74 10.98
C ILE A 13 6.43 -9.71 9.90
N ALA A 14 5.44 -9.36 9.09
CA ALA A 14 5.50 -8.21 8.19
C ALA A 14 4.16 -7.46 8.20
N LEU A 15 4.21 -6.14 8.25
CA LEU A 15 3.04 -5.28 8.42
C LEU A 15 3.08 -4.12 7.42
N VAL A 16 1.91 -3.68 7.01
CA VAL A 16 1.68 -2.36 6.43
C VAL A 16 0.88 -1.55 7.45
N SER A 17 1.48 -0.52 7.98
CA SER A 17 0.91 0.33 9.02
C SER A 17 0.63 1.74 8.52
N LEU A 18 -0.42 2.35 9.04
CA LEU A 18 -0.71 3.78 8.90
C LEU A 18 -0.59 4.42 10.28
N VAL A 19 0.09 5.55 10.33
CA VAL A 19 0.33 6.30 11.57
C VAL A 19 -0.71 7.40 11.67
N ASP A 20 -1.57 7.27 12.65
CA ASP A 20 -2.61 8.24 13.00
C ASP A 20 -2.13 9.17 14.13
N GLU A 21 -2.98 10.07 14.60
CA GLU A 21 -2.66 11.05 15.64
C GLU A 21 -2.33 10.37 16.98
N ASP A 22 -3.07 9.34 17.35
CA ASP A 22 -2.97 8.63 18.64
C ASP A 22 -2.61 7.15 18.54
N ARG A 23 -2.65 6.56 17.34
CA ARG A 23 -2.49 5.12 17.09
C ARG A 23 -1.66 4.82 15.85
N ILE A 24 -1.23 3.58 15.74
CA ILE A 24 -0.71 2.95 14.54
C ILE A 24 -1.70 1.84 14.16
N TRP A 25 -2.34 1.99 13.02
CA TRP A 25 -3.30 1.02 12.50
C TRP A 25 -2.65 0.14 11.44
N PHE A 26 -2.83 -1.18 11.58
CA PHE A 26 -2.25 -2.17 10.67
C PHE A 26 -3.22 -2.49 9.53
N LYS A 27 -3.00 -1.86 8.39
CA LYS A 27 -3.78 -2.03 7.17
C LYS A 27 -3.65 -3.43 6.56
N SER A 28 -2.49 -4.04 6.69
CA SER A 28 -2.21 -5.42 6.25
C SER A 28 -1.23 -6.05 7.23
N ARG A 29 -1.45 -7.32 7.54
CA ARG A 29 -0.72 -8.06 8.56
C ARG A 29 -0.34 -9.44 8.04
N HIS A 30 0.85 -9.90 8.42
CA HIS A 30 1.32 -11.28 8.32
C HIS A 30 2.02 -11.63 9.64
N GLY A 31 1.68 -12.77 10.23
CA GLY A 31 2.29 -13.27 11.47
C GLY A 31 1.85 -12.55 12.76
N MET A 32 0.84 -11.67 12.70
CA MET A 32 0.30 -10.98 13.88
C MET A 32 -1.19 -10.70 13.70
N ASP A 33 -1.99 -10.87 14.76
CA ASP A 33 -3.44 -10.68 14.75
C ASP A 33 -3.88 -9.29 15.23
N THR A 34 -3.02 -8.58 15.96
CA THR A 34 -3.29 -7.24 16.49
C THR A 34 -3.62 -6.26 15.35
N GLU A 35 -4.71 -5.51 15.50
CA GLU A 35 -5.17 -4.56 14.45
C GLU A 35 -4.57 -3.16 14.57
N GLN A 36 -4.24 -2.76 15.78
CA GLN A 36 -3.69 -1.44 16.08
C GLN A 36 -2.93 -1.46 17.42
N ILE A 37 -2.02 -0.51 17.55
CA ILE A 37 -1.32 -0.22 18.81
C ILE A 37 -1.36 1.29 19.06
N PRO A 38 -1.14 1.78 20.31
CA PRO A 38 -0.90 3.18 20.58
C PRO A 38 0.28 3.70 19.74
N ARG A 39 0.21 4.95 19.29
CA ARG A 39 1.30 5.58 18.54
C ARG A 39 2.63 5.59 19.31
N SER A 40 2.57 5.87 20.58
CA SER A 40 3.73 5.73 21.47
C SER A 40 3.52 4.50 22.37
N PRO A 41 4.47 3.59 22.44
CA PRO A 41 5.88 3.61 21.99
C PRO A 41 6.14 2.95 20.62
N GLY A 42 5.24 3.07 19.67
CA GLY A 42 5.37 2.41 18.36
C GLY A 42 6.56 2.91 17.53
N LEU A 43 7.39 2.01 17.03
CA LEU A 43 8.58 2.32 16.22
C LEU A 43 8.23 2.97 14.88
N CYS A 44 7.07 2.65 14.29
CA CYS A 44 6.61 3.20 13.01
C CYS A 44 6.49 4.73 13.05
N ALA A 45 6.16 5.32 14.20
CA ALA A 45 6.04 6.75 14.36
C ALA A 45 7.39 7.49 14.19
N SER A 46 8.50 6.83 14.48
CA SER A 46 9.85 7.39 14.25
C SER A 46 10.26 7.30 12.79
N VAL A 47 9.80 6.26 12.07
CA VAL A 47 10.16 6.04 10.65
C VAL A 47 9.58 7.12 9.75
N ILE A 48 8.36 7.58 10.00
CA ILE A 48 7.70 8.62 9.18
C ILE A 48 8.33 10.02 9.31
N LEU A 49 9.34 10.19 10.14
CA LEU A 49 10.07 11.46 10.27
C LEU A 49 11.16 11.62 9.20
N SER A 50 11.48 10.57 8.44
CA SER A 50 12.50 10.55 7.39
C SER A 50 12.01 9.83 6.14
N ASP A 51 12.62 10.10 4.98
CA ASP A 51 12.37 9.38 3.72
C ASP A 51 13.18 8.08 3.62
N GLU A 52 14.13 7.89 4.52
CA GLU A 52 15.03 6.75 4.49
C GLU A 52 14.46 5.53 5.22
N ALA A 53 14.87 4.35 4.74
CA ALA A 53 14.55 3.11 5.44
C ALA A 53 15.27 3.06 6.79
N TYR A 54 14.51 2.79 7.84
CA TYR A 54 14.97 2.67 9.22
C TYR A 54 15.24 1.21 9.57
N ALA A 55 16.30 0.94 10.31
CA ALA A 55 16.56 -0.41 10.80
C ALA A 55 17.17 -0.41 12.21
N VAL A 56 16.76 -1.40 12.99
CA VAL A 56 17.30 -1.82 14.28
C VAL A 56 17.70 -3.28 14.13
N THR A 57 18.99 -3.53 14.04
CA THR A 57 19.55 -4.88 13.78
C THR A 57 19.57 -5.75 15.02
N ASN A 58 19.77 -5.14 16.20
CA ASN A 58 19.63 -5.78 17.51
C ASN A 58 18.99 -4.79 18.50
N ALA A 59 17.72 -5.00 18.82
CA ALA A 59 16.96 -4.10 19.67
C ALA A 59 17.42 -4.09 21.14
N LEU A 60 18.18 -5.08 21.59
CA LEU A 60 18.75 -5.12 22.94
C LEU A 60 20.03 -4.27 23.06
N GLU A 61 20.66 -3.94 21.93
CA GLU A 61 21.89 -3.15 21.90
C GLU A 61 21.67 -1.72 21.38
N ASP A 62 20.51 -1.45 20.79
CA ASP A 62 20.18 -0.14 20.24
C ASP A 62 19.57 0.78 21.31
N PRO A 63 20.27 1.89 21.68
CA PRO A 63 19.78 2.80 22.71
C PRO A 63 18.41 3.39 22.47
N ARG A 64 17.97 3.44 21.19
CA ARG A 64 16.66 3.97 20.78
C ARG A 64 15.51 3.05 21.15
N THR A 65 15.79 1.78 21.42
CA THR A 65 14.77 0.73 21.61
C THR A 65 14.83 0.02 22.95
N LEU A 66 15.90 0.17 23.75
CA LEU A 66 16.10 -0.53 25.03
C LEU A 66 14.92 -0.42 26.00
N ALA A 67 14.30 0.77 26.09
CA ALA A 67 13.17 1.02 26.98
C ALA A 67 11.81 0.78 26.30
N ASN A 68 11.79 0.30 25.04
CA ASN A 68 10.55 0.10 24.31
C ASN A 68 9.83 -1.15 24.80
N PRO A 69 8.54 -1.09 25.20
CA PRO A 69 7.79 -2.24 25.68
C PRO A 69 7.70 -3.39 24.68
N LEU A 70 7.81 -3.13 23.36
CA LEU A 70 7.85 -4.17 22.33
C LEU A 70 9.14 -5.01 22.39
N VAL A 71 10.21 -4.44 22.93
CA VAL A 71 11.53 -5.08 23.11
C VAL A 71 11.64 -5.74 24.47
N ALA A 72 11.28 -5.00 25.53
CA ALA A 72 11.42 -5.44 26.93
C ALA A 72 10.25 -6.33 27.40
N GLY A 73 9.08 -6.26 26.74
CA GLY A 73 7.88 -7.00 27.11
C GLY A 73 7.78 -8.37 26.45
N GLU A 74 6.59 -8.97 26.54
CA GLU A 74 6.30 -10.33 26.07
C GLU A 74 6.52 -10.52 24.55
N MET A 75 6.38 -9.46 23.74
CA MET A 75 6.62 -9.55 22.32
C MET A 75 8.08 -9.93 21.98
N GLY A 76 9.04 -9.47 22.79
CA GLY A 76 10.45 -9.88 22.63
C GLY A 76 11.07 -9.50 21.29
N LEU A 77 10.69 -8.37 20.69
CA LEU A 77 11.24 -7.87 19.42
C LEU A 77 12.77 -7.75 19.51
N ARG A 78 13.48 -8.25 18.49
CA ARG A 78 14.96 -8.15 18.40
C ARG A 78 15.42 -7.45 17.13
N PHE A 79 14.71 -7.63 16.03
CA PHE A 79 14.97 -6.98 14.76
C PHE A 79 13.74 -6.21 14.30
N TYR A 80 13.96 -5.00 13.78
CA TYR A 80 12.92 -4.19 13.15
C TYR A 80 13.51 -3.46 11.96
N ALA A 81 12.92 -3.58 10.80
CA ALA A 81 13.25 -2.71 9.68
C ALA A 81 11.96 -2.21 9.02
N ALA A 82 11.99 -0.96 8.57
CA ALA A 82 10.83 -0.31 7.96
C ALA A 82 11.23 0.67 6.87
N ALA A 83 10.36 0.81 5.87
CA ALA A 83 10.42 1.88 4.89
C ALA A 83 9.13 2.72 4.96
N PRO A 84 9.23 4.05 4.86
CA PRO A 84 8.07 4.93 4.90
C PRO A 84 7.21 4.75 3.65
N LEU A 85 5.90 4.88 3.82
CA LEU A 85 4.92 4.96 2.76
C LEU A 85 4.75 6.43 2.39
N ILE A 86 5.35 6.84 1.28
CA ILE A 86 5.40 8.23 0.85
C ILE A 86 4.45 8.41 -0.34
N THR A 87 3.52 9.35 -0.23
CA THR A 87 2.61 9.72 -1.32
C THR A 87 3.35 10.48 -2.43
N HIS A 88 2.75 10.60 -3.62
CA HIS A 88 3.34 11.36 -4.73
C HIS A 88 3.58 12.85 -4.41
N ASP A 89 2.79 13.40 -3.49
CA ASP A 89 2.93 14.78 -2.98
C ASP A 89 3.82 14.89 -1.73
N GLY A 90 4.54 13.82 -1.38
CA GLY A 90 5.59 13.82 -0.36
C GLY A 90 5.12 13.60 1.08
N HIS A 91 3.86 13.23 1.32
CA HIS A 91 3.37 12.94 2.67
C HIS A 91 3.71 11.52 3.10
N ARG A 92 4.17 11.36 4.33
CA ARG A 92 4.52 10.07 4.94
C ARG A 92 3.34 9.58 5.78
N LEU A 93 2.61 8.61 5.26
CA LEU A 93 1.36 8.13 5.86
C LEU A 93 1.57 6.98 6.86
N GLY A 94 2.67 6.27 6.75
CA GLY A 94 2.91 5.07 7.54
C GLY A 94 4.14 4.32 7.08
N THR A 95 4.18 3.01 7.28
CA THR A 95 5.35 2.19 6.95
C THR A 95 4.94 0.82 6.41
N ILE A 96 5.80 0.23 5.56
CA ILE A 96 5.92 -1.22 5.50
C ILE A 96 7.05 -1.62 6.41
N ASN A 97 6.83 -2.60 7.26
CA ASN A 97 7.83 -3.04 8.23
C ASN A 97 7.91 -4.56 8.35
N ILE A 98 9.08 -5.03 8.74
CA ILE A 98 9.41 -6.42 9.00
C ILE A 98 10.01 -6.53 10.40
N ILE A 99 9.68 -7.61 11.09
CA ILE A 99 9.99 -7.83 12.50
C ILE A 99 10.47 -9.26 12.69
N ASP A 100 11.51 -9.42 13.52
CA ASP A 100 11.97 -10.73 13.98
C ASP A 100 12.25 -10.72 15.48
N PHE A 101 12.18 -11.91 16.06
CA PHE A 101 12.51 -12.19 17.46
C PHE A 101 13.99 -12.58 17.66
N SER A 102 14.77 -12.53 16.58
CA SER A 102 16.23 -12.72 16.57
C SER A 102 16.90 -11.50 15.96
N PRO A 103 18.10 -11.10 16.40
CA PRO A 103 18.88 -10.08 15.72
C PRO A 103 19.21 -10.49 14.28
N ARG A 104 19.22 -9.51 13.36
CA ARG A 104 19.53 -9.73 11.94
C ARG A 104 20.43 -8.64 11.39
N GLU A 105 21.27 -9.00 10.44
CA GLU A 105 21.92 -8.03 9.56
C GLU A 105 20.91 -7.49 8.52
N PHE A 106 21.03 -6.22 8.21
CA PHE A 106 20.16 -5.56 7.23
C PHE A 106 21.00 -4.62 6.36
N ASN A 107 21.36 -5.12 5.20
CA ASN A 107 22.25 -4.46 4.26
C ASN A 107 21.54 -3.45 3.33
N SER A 108 22.29 -2.85 2.41
CA SER A 108 21.78 -1.91 1.41
C SER A 108 20.70 -2.50 0.50
N ASP A 109 20.87 -3.76 0.10
CA ASP A 109 19.95 -4.45 -0.80
C ASP A 109 18.60 -4.69 -0.11
N GLY A 110 18.63 -5.12 1.14
CA GLY A 110 17.41 -5.26 1.94
C GLY A 110 16.66 -3.93 2.11
N ARG A 111 17.41 -2.83 2.35
CA ARG A 111 16.83 -1.47 2.43
C ARG A 111 16.22 -1.05 1.09
N TRP A 112 16.88 -1.33 -0.01
CA TRP A 112 16.39 -1.04 -1.34
C TRP A 112 15.10 -1.80 -1.63
N VAL A 113 15.08 -3.13 -1.41
CA VAL A 113 13.89 -3.97 -1.62
C VAL A 113 12.73 -3.48 -0.77
N LEU A 114 12.95 -3.19 0.51
CA LEU A 114 11.88 -2.73 1.39
C LEU A 114 11.28 -1.40 0.93
N ARG A 115 12.10 -0.48 0.41
CA ARG A 115 11.63 0.78 -0.23
C ARG A 115 10.83 0.52 -1.50
N GLN A 116 11.25 -0.43 -2.36
CA GLN A 116 10.46 -0.79 -3.55
C GLN A 116 9.09 -1.34 -3.17
N LEU A 117 9.03 -2.19 -2.14
CA LEU A 117 7.76 -2.71 -1.62
C LEU A 117 6.87 -1.58 -1.06
N ALA A 118 7.46 -0.59 -0.39
CA ALA A 118 6.74 0.59 0.09
C ALA A 118 6.13 1.38 -1.09
N GLY A 119 6.88 1.61 -2.15
CA GLY A 119 6.39 2.24 -3.38
C GLY A 119 5.20 1.50 -3.97
N VAL A 120 5.31 0.18 -4.16
CA VAL A 120 4.19 -0.64 -4.69
C VAL A 120 2.95 -0.58 -3.80
N VAL A 121 3.13 -0.55 -2.47
CA VAL A 121 2.00 -0.39 -1.53
C VAL A 121 1.34 0.97 -1.72
N MET A 122 2.12 2.04 -1.87
CA MET A 122 1.59 3.39 -2.08
C MET A 122 0.86 3.50 -3.41
N ASP A 123 1.45 3.02 -4.51
CA ASP A 123 0.80 3.00 -5.83
C ASP A 123 -0.57 2.31 -5.78
N GLN A 124 -0.65 1.16 -5.09
CA GLN A 124 -1.92 0.47 -4.92
C GLN A 124 -2.93 1.26 -4.07
N MET A 125 -2.46 1.96 -3.03
CA MET A 125 -3.34 2.76 -2.18
C MET A 125 -3.89 3.97 -2.94
N GLU A 126 -3.05 4.69 -3.66
CA GLU A 126 -3.43 5.87 -4.45
C GLU A 126 -4.34 5.49 -5.62
N LEU A 127 -4.04 4.38 -6.31
CA LEU A 127 -4.89 3.86 -7.37
C LEU A 127 -6.31 3.53 -6.86
N ARG A 128 -6.41 2.88 -5.69
CA ARG A 128 -7.71 2.60 -5.07
C ARG A 128 -8.45 3.87 -4.67
N LEU A 129 -7.74 4.86 -4.16
CA LEU A 129 -8.32 6.16 -3.81
C LEU A 129 -8.83 6.88 -5.05
N SER A 130 -8.05 6.90 -6.12
CA SER A 130 -8.41 7.51 -7.40
C SER A 130 -9.61 6.82 -8.04
N ALA A 131 -9.66 5.48 -8.04
CA ALA A 131 -10.81 4.72 -8.51
C ALA A 131 -12.09 5.05 -7.72
N ARG A 132 -12.01 5.14 -6.39
CA ARG A 132 -13.15 5.54 -5.54
C ARG A 132 -13.63 6.95 -5.85
N LYS A 133 -12.71 7.91 -6.02
CA LYS A 133 -13.05 9.29 -6.40
C LYS A 133 -13.75 9.34 -7.77
N ALA A 134 -13.22 8.63 -8.77
CA ALA A 134 -13.82 8.55 -10.10
C ALA A 134 -15.25 7.99 -10.04
N ILE A 135 -15.48 6.91 -9.32
CA ILE A 135 -16.81 6.30 -9.13
C ILE A 135 -17.75 7.29 -8.44
N SER A 136 -17.31 7.95 -7.37
CA SER A 136 -18.11 8.94 -6.66
C SER A 136 -18.50 10.12 -7.56
N THR A 137 -17.56 10.63 -8.36
CA THR A 137 -17.82 11.74 -9.29
C THR A 137 -18.80 11.32 -10.38
N LEU A 138 -18.63 10.14 -10.97
CA LEU A 138 -19.58 9.59 -11.95
C LEU A 138 -20.98 9.43 -11.35
N SER A 139 -21.08 8.90 -10.15
CA SER A 139 -22.37 8.79 -9.44
C SER A 139 -23.04 10.16 -9.27
N GLN A 140 -22.28 11.19 -8.91
CA GLN A 140 -22.81 12.56 -8.77
C GLN A 140 -23.27 13.15 -10.10
N VAL A 141 -22.53 12.93 -11.19
CA VAL A 141 -22.90 13.41 -12.53
C VAL A 141 -24.18 12.72 -13.00
N ILE A 142 -24.28 11.42 -12.82
CA ILE A 142 -25.48 10.64 -13.22
C ILE A 142 -26.70 11.05 -12.41
N LEU A 143 -26.54 11.25 -11.08
CA LEU A 143 -27.61 11.67 -10.21
C LEU A 143 -28.03 13.14 -10.45
N GLY A 144 -27.06 14.00 -10.81
CA GLY A 144 -27.34 15.40 -11.16
C GLY A 144 -28.06 15.56 -12.51
N SER A 145 -27.89 14.62 -13.45
CA SER A 145 -28.56 14.67 -14.77
C SER A 145 -29.94 14.02 -14.79
N LYS A 146 -30.30 13.19 -13.79
CA LYS A 146 -31.63 12.60 -13.65
C LYS A 146 -32.36 13.16 -12.44
N ARG A 147 -33.10 14.24 -12.61
CA ARG A 147 -34.29 14.50 -11.80
C ARG A 147 -35.34 13.43 -12.14
N SER A 148 -35.28 12.26 -11.53
CA SER A 148 -36.41 11.32 -11.42
C SER A 148 -36.05 10.09 -10.58
N THR A 149 -36.62 9.95 -9.42
CA THR A 149 -37.28 8.81 -8.73
C THR A 149 -36.70 7.38 -8.84
N ASP A 150 -35.39 7.14 -8.83
CA ASP A 150 -34.87 5.76 -8.61
C ASP A 150 -33.51 5.80 -7.90
N LEU A 151 -33.49 6.33 -6.69
CA LEU A 151 -32.28 6.55 -5.87
C LEU A 151 -31.92 5.39 -4.94
N ASP A 152 -32.54 4.22 -5.08
CA ASP A 152 -32.34 3.10 -4.13
C ASP A 152 -31.34 2.01 -4.59
N LYS A 153 -30.60 2.21 -5.68
CA LYS A 153 -29.60 1.23 -6.09
C LYS A 153 -28.19 1.67 -5.69
N LEU A 154 -27.78 1.29 -4.48
CA LEU A 154 -26.37 1.32 -4.11
C LEU A 154 -25.56 0.41 -5.04
N ILE A 155 -24.64 0.98 -5.81
CA ILE A 155 -23.70 0.20 -6.62
C ILE A 155 -22.64 -0.40 -5.69
N THR A 156 -22.65 -1.71 -5.57
CA THR A 156 -21.62 -2.43 -4.80
C THR A 156 -20.40 -2.65 -5.69
N VAL A 157 -19.24 -2.18 -5.22
CA VAL A 157 -17.98 -2.36 -5.93
C VAL A 157 -17.08 -3.27 -5.12
N SER A 158 -16.59 -4.34 -5.74
CA SER A 158 -15.60 -5.21 -5.12
C SER A 158 -14.27 -4.49 -4.98
N ALA A 159 -13.82 -4.28 -3.75
CA ALA A 159 -12.52 -3.69 -3.46
C ALA A 159 -11.34 -4.57 -3.97
N TRP A 160 -11.60 -5.84 -4.27
CA TRP A 160 -10.61 -6.84 -4.65
C TRP A 160 -10.52 -7.04 -6.15
N SER A 161 -11.67 -7.29 -6.82
CA SER A 161 -11.72 -7.63 -8.25
C SER A 161 -12.00 -6.43 -9.15
N ARG A 162 -12.29 -5.24 -8.60
CA ARG A 162 -12.69 -4.02 -9.30
C ARG A 162 -13.99 -4.17 -10.13
N ARG A 163 -14.75 -5.25 -9.88
CA ARG A 163 -16.04 -5.48 -10.55
C ARG A 163 -17.14 -4.77 -9.81
N ILE A 164 -18.18 -4.41 -10.55
CA ILE A 164 -19.40 -3.77 -10.06
C ILE A 164 -20.49 -4.83 -9.98
N GLN A 165 -21.22 -4.90 -8.88
CA GLN A 165 -22.37 -5.75 -8.76
C GLN A 165 -23.61 -5.02 -9.27
N VAL A 166 -24.23 -5.57 -10.31
CA VAL A 166 -25.46 -5.06 -10.92
C VAL A 166 -26.45 -6.21 -11.04
N ASP A 167 -27.64 -6.05 -10.49
CA ASP A 167 -28.71 -7.06 -10.52
C ASP A 167 -28.26 -8.46 -10.03
N GLY A 168 -27.30 -8.50 -9.09
CA GLY A 168 -26.75 -9.73 -8.51
C GLY A 168 -25.51 -10.30 -9.23
N GLU A 169 -25.17 -9.81 -10.41
CA GLU A 169 -24.01 -10.24 -11.19
C GLU A 169 -22.83 -9.29 -11.08
N TRP A 170 -21.61 -9.83 -11.14
CA TRP A 170 -20.38 -9.05 -11.11
C TRP A 170 -19.88 -8.78 -12.53
N VAL A 171 -20.01 -7.52 -12.99
CA VAL A 171 -19.56 -7.05 -14.31
C VAL A 171 -18.29 -6.21 -14.20
N SER A 172 -17.55 -6.07 -15.29
CA SER A 172 -16.43 -5.13 -15.34
C SER A 172 -16.90 -3.68 -15.32
N PHE A 173 -15.99 -2.73 -15.05
CA PHE A 173 -16.35 -1.31 -15.09
C PHE A 173 -16.73 -0.86 -16.50
N GLU A 174 -16.02 -1.39 -17.50
CA GLU A 174 -16.27 -1.12 -18.91
C GLU A 174 -17.66 -1.66 -19.35
N GLU A 175 -17.97 -2.90 -19.02
CA GLU A 175 -19.29 -3.51 -19.29
C GLU A 175 -20.41 -2.69 -18.64
N PHE A 176 -20.21 -2.25 -17.39
CA PHE A 176 -21.19 -1.39 -16.71
C PHE A 176 -21.41 -0.05 -17.44
N LEU A 177 -20.33 0.59 -17.90
CA LEU A 177 -20.43 1.86 -18.65
C LEU A 177 -21.18 1.68 -19.98
N VAL A 178 -20.85 0.64 -20.72
CA VAL A 178 -21.45 0.38 -22.05
C VAL A 178 -22.89 -0.09 -21.91
N ASP A 179 -23.14 -1.14 -21.14
CA ASP A 179 -24.43 -1.83 -21.13
C ASP A 179 -25.50 -1.13 -20.30
N LYS A 180 -25.09 -0.49 -19.19
CA LYS A 180 -26.06 0.16 -18.28
C LYS A 180 -26.16 1.67 -18.46
N LEU A 181 -25.11 2.32 -18.91
CA LEU A 181 -25.07 3.78 -19.05
C LEU A 181 -25.04 4.24 -20.51
N GLY A 182 -24.84 3.34 -21.49
CA GLY A 182 -24.75 3.67 -22.90
C GLY A 182 -23.53 4.54 -23.26
N ILE A 183 -22.49 4.47 -22.46
CA ILE A 183 -21.24 5.24 -22.63
C ILE A 183 -20.25 4.39 -23.39
N SER A 184 -19.81 4.86 -24.56
CA SER A 184 -18.74 4.20 -25.32
C SER A 184 -17.39 4.40 -24.62
N VAL A 185 -16.68 3.31 -24.38
CA VAL A 185 -15.34 3.33 -23.76
C VAL A 185 -14.30 3.07 -24.85
N THR A 186 -13.29 3.95 -24.94
CA THR A 186 -12.11 3.74 -25.78
C THR A 186 -10.91 3.46 -24.90
N HIS A 187 -10.08 2.49 -25.29
CA HIS A 187 -8.83 2.20 -24.60
C HIS A 187 -7.72 3.04 -25.21
N GLY A 188 -7.03 3.79 -24.37
CA GLY A 188 -5.86 4.56 -24.73
C GLY A 188 -4.77 4.39 -23.67
N ILE A 189 -3.54 4.66 -24.08
CA ILE A 189 -2.41 4.76 -23.15
C ILE A 189 -2.20 6.26 -22.91
N ASP A 190 -2.18 6.66 -21.63
CA ASP A 190 -1.85 8.03 -21.28
C ASP A 190 -0.39 8.36 -21.65
N PRO A 191 -0.06 9.63 -21.93
CA PRO A 191 1.26 10.02 -22.41
C PRO A 191 2.41 9.62 -21.49
N GLU A 192 2.20 9.61 -20.18
CA GLU A 192 3.23 9.27 -19.19
C GLU A 192 3.53 7.76 -19.22
N THR A 193 2.48 6.94 -19.29
CA THR A 193 2.62 5.49 -19.44
C THR A 193 3.26 5.11 -20.77
N ALA A 194 2.90 5.80 -21.86
CA ALA A 194 3.52 5.62 -23.16
C ALA A 194 5.03 5.93 -23.13
N GLN A 195 5.44 7.04 -22.51
CA GLN A 195 6.86 7.38 -22.35
C GLN A 195 7.61 6.34 -21.51
N ARG A 196 7.03 5.85 -20.42
CA ARG A 196 7.65 4.81 -19.58
C ARG A 196 7.80 3.47 -20.30
N LEU A 197 6.87 3.13 -21.18
CA LEU A 197 6.98 1.93 -22.02
C LEU A 197 8.06 2.09 -23.09
N HIS A 198 8.14 3.24 -23.77
CA HIS A 198 9.20 3.53 -24.74
C HIS A 198 10.59 3.47 -24.11
N SER A 199 10.80 4.11 -22.97
CA SER A 199 12.10 4.10 -22.28
C SER A 199 12.52 2.69 -21.81
N LYS A 200 11.57 1.80 -21.50
CA LYS A 200 11.87 0.40 -21.16
C LYS A 200 12.19 -0.46 -22.40
N MET A 201 11.66 -0.12 -23.54
CA MET A 201 11.94 -0.81 -24.80
C MET A 201 13.33 -0.45 -25.34
N ASP A 202 13.74 0.82 -25.24
CA ASP A 202 15.06 1.29 -25.67
C ASP A 202 16.22 0.70 -24.84
N LEU A 203 15.98 0.42 -23.56
CA LEU A 203 16.96 -0.23 -22.68
C LEU A 203 17.21 -1.72 -23.03
N LYS A 204 16.29 -2.39 -23.71
CA LYS A 204 16.46 -3.80 -24.13
C LYS A 204 17.19 -3.98 -25.45
N HIS A 205 17.37 -2.91 -26.23
CA HIS A 205 18.11 -2.98 -27.50
C HIS A 205 19.60 -2.63 -27.39
N HIS A 206 20.09 -2.25 -26.19
CA HIS A 206 21.51 -1.92 -25.99
C HIS A 206 22.35 -3.03 -25.36
N ASP A 207 21.75 -4.16 -24.97
CA ASP A 207 22.44 -5.26 -24.27
C ASP A 207 22.62 -6.53 -25.15
N GLY A 208 22.67 -6.34 -26.46
CA GLY A 208 22.77 -7.43 -27.44
C GLY A 208 23.83 -7.25 -28.51
N SER A 209 24.97 -6.65 -28.16
CA SER A 209 26.14 -6.60 -29.08
C SER A 209 27.42 -6.49 -28.26
N ASP A 210 27.97 -7.64 -27.88
CA ASP A 210 29.39 -7.96 -27.84
C ASP A 210 29.56 -9.48 -27.65
#